data_31389493a56ceb17b783d2f5ce394cee
#
_entry.id   31389493a56ceb17b783d2f5ce394cee
#
_cell.length_a   1.000
_cell.length_b   1.000
_cell.length_c   1.000
_cell.angle_alpha   90.00
_cell.angle_beta   90.00
_cell.angle_gamma   90.00
#
_symmetry.space_group_name_H-M   'P 1'
#
loop_
_entity.id
_entity.type
_entity.pdbx_description
1 polymer ?
#
loop_
_entity_poly.entity_id
_entity_poly.type
_entity_poly.pdbx_seq_one_letter_code
_entity_poly.pdbx_strand_id
1 'polypeptide(L)'
;SLFACGMLGFVISPNLVQSLVFWEIMGLCSFLLIGFWFDNPKPTFRKGKWTTVGVENSNAAKKAFLTTRVGDVGLFLGIILLSMLAGTTQWNVLYHQEAINRLQEITVFGIPALVVVCLLIFMGAVGKSAQFPLHVWLPDAMAGPTPVSAMIHAATMVAAGVFLIARTYPLFAAAGGEGHS
;
A
#
# COMPACT_ATOMS: atom_id res chain seq x y z
N SER A 1 18.49 2.00 -5.11
CA SER A 1 18.66 3.16 -4.20
C SER A 1 17.37 3.93 -3.97
N LEU A 2 16.64 4.37 -5.02
CA LEU A 2 15.38 5.14 -4.86
C LEU A 2 14.29 4.34 -4.12
N PHE A 3 14.16 3.05 -4.37
CA PHE A 3 13.22 2.17 -3.67
C PHE A 3 13.52 2.10 -2.16
N ALA A 4 14.80 1.92 -1.80
CA ALA A 4 15.21 1.91 -0.39
C ALA A 4 14.99 3.28 0.29
N CYS A 5 15.24 4.38 -0.42
CA CYS A 5 14.93 5.73 0.04
C CYS A 5 13.42 5.89 0.29
N GLY A 6 12.58 5.40 -0.62
CA GLY A 6 11.12 5.38 -0.45
C GLY A 6 10.69 4.62 0.81
N MET A 7 11.25 3.44 1.04
CA MET A 7 10.91 2.64 2.24
C MET A 7 11.37 3.31 3.53
N LEU A 8 12.60 3.80 3.58
CA LEU A 8 13.10 4.52 4.75
C LEU A 8 12.30 5.78 5.04
N GLY A 9 12.01 6.57 4.00
CA GLY A 9 11.18 7.77 4.13
C GLY A 9 9.77 7.44 4.62
N PHE A 10 9.18 6.33 4.18
CA PHE A 10 7.90 5.86 4.69
C PHE A 10 7.94 5.51 6.18
N VAL A 11 8.98 4.79 6.62
CA VAL A 11 9.12 4.38 8.02
C VAL A 11 9.30 5.56 8.97
N ILE A 12 10.10 6.57 8.58
CA ILE A 12 10.39 7.74 9.42
C ILE A 12 9.37 8.88 9.27
N SER A 13 8.35 8.72 8.42
CA SER A 13 7.36 9.78 8.16
C SER A 13 6.62 10.20 9.43
N PRO A 14 6.61 11.49 9.78
CA PRO A 14 5.92 12.00 10.96
C PRO A 14 4.40 12.17 10.75
N ASN A 15 3.94 12.12 9.50
CA ASN A 15 2.54 12.32 9.14
C ASN A 15 2.08 11.41 8.00
N LEU A 16 0.77 11.26 7.87
CA LEU A 16 0.13 10.40 6.86
C LEU A 16 0.38 10.85 5.42
N VAL A 17 0.43 12.15 5.17
CA VAL A 17 0.64 12.68 3.81
C VAL A 17 2.05 12.34 3.32
N GLN A 18 3.04 12.54 4.16
CA GLN A 18 4.42 12.17 3.83
C GLN A 18 4.56 10.65 3.67
N SER A 19 3.90 9.87 4.53
CA SER A 19 3.82 8.41 4.38
C SER A 19 3.24 8.02 3.02
N LEU A 20 2.17 8.69 2.57
CA LEU A 20 1.56 8.47 1.26
C LEU A 20 2.52 8.78 0.11
N VAL A 21 3.24 9.90 0.17
CA VAL A 21 4.22 10.25 -0.87
C VAL A 21 5.29 9.16 -1.03
N PHE A 22 5.86 8.70 0.06
CA PHE A 22 6.87 7.62 0.01
C PHE A 22 6.26 6.26 -0.38
N TRP A 23 5.02 6.00 0.00
CA TRP A 23 4.23 4.84 -0.44
C TRP A 23 4.07 4.79 -1.96
N GLU A 24 3.79 5.94 -2.57
CA GLU A 24 3.66 6.09 -4.01
C GLU A 24 5.00 5.96 -4.74
N ILE A 25 6.08 6.52 -4.18
CA ILE A 25 7.44 6.36 -4.71
C ILE A 25 7.82 4.87 -4.74
N MET A 26 7.55 4.11 -3.67
CA MET A 26 7.79 2.67 -3.66
C MET A 26 6.98 1.94 -4.76
N GLY A 27 5.72 2.33 -4.96
CA GLY A 27 4.87 1.77 -6.01
C GLY A 27 5.44 2.00 -7.41
N LEU A 28 5.91 3.22 -7.69
CA LEU A 28 6.55 3.56 -8.96
C LEU A 28 7.86 2.80 -9.15
N CYS A 29 8.71 2.75 -8.12
CA CYS A 29 9.96 2.02 -8.18
C CYS A 29 9.74 0.52 -8.44
N SER A 30 8.73 -0.08 -7.82
CA SER A 30 8.40 -1.49 -8.06
C SER A 30 7.99 -1.75 -9.51
N PHE A 31 7.22 -0.84 -10.11
CA PHE A 31 6.85 -0.91 -11.52
C PHE A 31 8.09 -0.94 -12.43
N LEU A 32 9.02 0.01 -12.21
CA LEU A 32 10.26 0.11 -13.00
C LEU A 32 11.16 -1.12 -12.80
N LEU A 33 11.24 -1.62 -11.58
CA LEU A 33 12.09 -2.74 -11.24
C LEU A 33 11.53 -4.08 -11.74
N ILE A 34 10.23 -4.32 -11.67
CA ILE A 34 9.59 -5.52 -12.23
C ILE A 34 9.73 -5.51 -13.76
N GLY A 35 9.55 -4.35 -14.38
CA GLY A 35 9.68 -4.13 -15.81
C GLY A 35 11.10 -4.02 -16.33
N PHE A 36 12.14 -4.28 -15.52
CA PHE A 36 13.55 -4.03 -15.87
C PHE A 36 13.99 -4.64 -17.21
N TRP A 37 13.52 -5.84 -17.52
CA TRP A 37 13.83 -6.55 -18.76
C TRP A 37 12.85 -6.26 -19.91
N PHE A 38 12.18 -5.10 -19.90
CA PHE A 38 11.13 -4.76 -20.87
C PHE A 38 11.56 -4.81 -22.33
N ASP A 39 12.84 -4.63 -22.62
CA ASP A 39 13.44 -4.63 -23.98
C ASP A 39 14.15 -5.96 -24.33
N ASN A 40 13.94 -7.03 -23.56
CA ASN A 40 14.62 -8.30 -23.83
C ASN A 40 13.90 -9.09 -24.93
N PRO A 41 14.53 -9.28 -26.12
CA PRO A 41 13.90 -9.93 -27.27
C PRO A 41 13.89 -11.47 -27.18
N LYS A 42 14.47 -12.08 -26.14
CA LYS A 42 14.55 -13.53 -26.01
C LYS A 42 13.15 -14.14 -26.01
N PRO A 43 12.91 -15.16 -26.89
CA PRO A 43 11.62 -15.84 -26.91
C PRO A 43 11.42 -16.64 -25.62
N THR A 44 10.22 -16.64 -25.11
CA THR A 44 9.81 -17.44 -23.95
C THR A 44 8.43 -18.03 -24.20
N PHE A 45 8.20 -19.21 -23.64
CA PHE A 45 6.91 -19.86 -23.69
C PHE A 45 6.29 -19.86 -22.30
N ARG A 46 5.23 -19.09 -22.12
CA ARG A 46 4.54 -18.97 -20.82
C ARG A 46 3.03 -18.87 -21.02
N LYS A 47 2.27 -19.48 -20.11
CA LYS A 47 0.79 -19.46 -20.15
C LYS A 47 0.23 -19.95 -21.51
N GLY A 48 0.89 -20.92 -22.17
CA GLY A 48 0.43 -21.50 -23.45
C GLY A 48 0.69 -20.63 -24.69
N LYS A 49 1.50 -19.59 -24.60
CA LYS A 49 1.83 -18.70 -25.72
C LYS A 49 3.33 -18.44 -25.83
N TRP A 50 3.80 -18.31 -27.06
CA TRP A 50 5.14 -17.80 -27.38
C TRP A 50 5.12 -16.28 -27.33
N THR A 51 5.96 -15.70 -26.48
CA THR A 51 6.13 -14.25 -26.31
C THR A 51 7.62 -13.94 -26.14
N THR A 52 7.97 -12.67 -25.98
CA THR A 52 9.33 -12.29 -25.57
C THR A 52 9.37 -12.00 -24.06
N VAL A 53 10.52 -12.18 -23.47
CA VAL A 53 10.77 -11.86 -22.06
C VAL A 53 10.38 -10.42 -21.76
N GLY A 54 10.69 -9.49 -22.67
CA GLY A 54 10.35 -8.08 -22.52
C GLY A 54 8.85 -7.82 -22.44
N VAL A 55 8.05 -8.46 -23.28
CA VAL A 55 6.58 -8.33 -23.27
C VAL A 55 6.00 -8.89 -21.96
N GLU A 56 6.51 -10.03 -21.49
CA GLU A 56 6.04 -10.62 -20.23
C GLU A 56 6.36 -9.73 -19.03
N ASN A 57 7.61 -9.21 -18.95
CA ASN A 57 8.00 -8.31 -17.86
C ASN A 57 7.20 -7.01 -17.88
N SER A 58 6.97 -6.43 -19.06
CA SER A 58 6.14 -5.24 -19.21
C SER A 58 4.70 -5.49 -18.73
N ASN A 59 4.12 -6.62 -19.09
CA ASN A 59 2.77 -7.00 -18.66
C ASN A 59 2.70 -7.28 -17.15
N ALA A 60 3.72 -7.93 -16.59
CA ALA A 60 3.83 -8.17 -15.15
C ALA A 60 3.94 -6.86 -14.37
N ALA A 61 4.77 -5.92 -14.83
CA ALA A 61 4.92 -4.60 -14.25
C ALA A 61 3.60 -3.81 -14.26
N LYS A 62 2.93 -3.76 -15.42
CA LYS A 62 1.61 -3.11 -15.54
C LYS A 62 0.57 -3.73 -14.64
N LYS A 63 0.51 -5.07 -14.57
CA LYS A 63 -0.42 -5.78 -13.70
C LYS A 63 -0.15 -5.45 -12.23
N ALA A 64 1.10 -5.52 -11.78
CA ALA A 64 1.48 -5.18 -10.41
C ALA A 64 1.10 -3.73 -10.07
N PHE A 65 1.44 -2.79 -10.95
CA PHE A 65 1.14 -1.38 -10.77
C PHE A 65 -0.36 -1.11 -10.67
N LEU A 66 -1.17 -1.58 -11.63
CA LEU A 66 -2.61 -1.35 -11.65
C LEU A 66 -3.31 -1.98 -10.45
N THR A 67 -2.92 -3.21 -10.08
CA THR A 67 -3.54 -3.91 -8.94
C THR A 67 -3.24 -3.21 -7.62
N THR A 68 -2.00 -2.77 -7.40
CA THR A 68 -1.65 -2.03 -6.19
C THR A 68 -2.32 -0.66 -6.15
N ARG A 69 -2.50 0.00 -7.31
CA ARG A 69 -3.21 1.29 -7.40
C ARG A 69 -4.67 1.20 -6.97
N VAL A 70 -5.34 0.10 -7.21
CA VAL A 70 -6.71 -0.11 -6.68
C VAL A 70 -6.72 -0.03 -5.15
N GLY A 71 -5.74 -0.65 -4.49
CA GLY A 71 -5.56 -0.51 -3.04
C GLY A 71 -5.19 0.92 -2.62
N ASP A 72 -4.30 1.56 -3.36
CA ASP A 72 -3.81 2.92 -3.07
C ASP A 72 -4.93 3.98 -3.16
N VAL A 73 -5.94 3.80 -4.04
CA VAL A 73 -7.14 4.65 -4.07
C VAL A 73 -7.87 4.61 -2.72
N GLY A 74 -8.04 3.42 -2.13
CA GLY A 74 -8.63 3.31 -0.79
C GLY A 74 -7.83 4.06 0.25
N LEU A 75 -6.51 3.85 0.30
CA LEU A 75 -5.63 4.56 1.22
C LEU A 75 -5.71 6.08 1.06
N PHE A 76 -5.71 6.57 -0.17
CA PHE A 76 -5.80 8.00 -0.47
C PHE A 76 -7.13 8.60 0.03
N LEU A 77 -8.25 7.93 -0.25
CA LEU A 77 -9.57 8.36 0.24
C LEU A 77 -9.63 8.30 1.77
N GLY A 78 -9.05 7.28 2.40
CA GLY A 78 -8.97 7.16 3.85
C GLY A 78 -8.20 8.31 4.49
N ILE A 79 -7.07 8.72 3.90
CA ILE A 79 -6.26 9.85 4.38
C ILE A 79 -7.00 11.17 4.20
N ILE A 80 -7.67 11.39 3.07
CA ILE A 80 -8.49 12.60 2.85
C ILE A 80 -9.60 12.67 3.89
N LEU A 81 -10.38 11.60 4.04
CA LEU A 81 -11.48 11.56 4.99
C LEU A 81 -10.98 11.80 6.42
N LEU A 82 -9.89 11.15 6.82
CA LEU A 82 -9.28 11.34 8.12
C LEU A 82 -8.82 12.77 8.33
N SER A 83 -8.15 13.38 7.34
CA SER A 83 -7.67 14.76 7.44
C SER A 83 -8.81 15.78 7.52
N MET A 84 -9.92 15.52 6.82
CA MET A 84 -11.11 16.40 6.88
C MET A 84 -11.81 16.33 8.23
N LEU A 85 -11.92 15.15 8.84
CA LEU A 85 -12.66 14.93 10.06
C LEU A 85 -11.83 15.21 11.31
N ALA A 86 -10.56 14.80 11.33
CA ALA A 86 -9.67 15.03 12.45
C ALA A 86 -8.97 16.41 12.40
N GLY A 87 -8.97 17.07 11.22
CA GLY A 87 -8.30 18.35 11.01
C GLY A 87 -6.76 18.26 11.00
N THR A 88 -6.19 17.06 11.02
CA THR A 88 -4.75 16.83 11.07
C THR A 88 -4.36 15.54 10.38
N THR A 89 -3.10 15.46 9.96
CA THR A 89 -2.50 14.25 9.40
C THR A 89 -1.29 13.77 10.22
N GLN A 90 -0.97 14.46 11.30
CA GLN A 90 0.17 14.12 12.17
C GLN A 90 -0.18 12.94 13.08
N TRP A 91 0.69 11.93 13.10
CA TRP A 91 0.51 10.72 13.89
C TRP A 91 0.27 11.01 15.37
N ASN A 92 1.08 11.89 15.97
CA ASN A 92 0.98 12.23 17.38
C ASN A 92 -0.41 12.78 17.77
N VAL A 93 -0.99 13.61 16.92
CA VAL A 93 -2.29 14.22 17.18
C VAL A 93 -3.45 13.26 16.92
N LEU A 94 -3.30 12.39 15.89
CA LEU A 94 -4.31 11.39 15.54
C LEU A 94 -4.52 10.33 16.63
N TYR A 95 -3.52 10.09 17.47
CA TYR A 95 -3.61 9.11 18.58
C TYR A 95 -4.18 9.72 19.86
N HIS A 96 -4.43 11.03 19.91
CA HIS A 96 -5.11 11.63 21.05
C HIS A 96 -6.59 11.23 21.09
N GLN A 97 -7.08 10.96 22.30
CA GLN A 97 -8.44 10.49 22.53
C GLN A 97 -9.51 11.42 21.96
N GLU A 98 -9.25 12.74 21.96
CA GLU A 98 -10.17 13.72 21.38
C GLU A 98 -10.41 13.52 19.87
N ALA A 99 -9.35 13.24 19.10
CA ALA A 99 -9.46 12.98 17.67
C ALA A 99 -10.22 11.67 17.42
N ILE A 100 -9.93 10.65 18.20
CA ILE A 100 -10.61 9.35 18.13
C ILE A 100 -12.09 9.48 18.45
N ASN A 101 -12.45 10.19 19.52
CA ASN A 101 -13.84 10.39 19.93
C ASN A 101 -14.63 11.14 18.85
N ARG A 102 -14.06 12.19 18.27
CA ARG A 102 -14.69 12.90 17.13
C ARG A 102 -14.99 11.98 15.95
N LEU A 103 -14.07 11.10 15.61
CA LEU A 103 -14.22 10.15 14.51
C LEU A 103 -15.25 9.05 14.82
N GLN A 104 -15.48 8.74 16.09
CA GLN A 104 -16.50 7.78 16.53
C GLN A 104 -17.91 8.39 16.52
N GLU A 105 -18.03 9.66 16.89
CA GLU A 105 -19.32 10.38 16.93
C GLU A 105 -19.87 10.68 15.53
N ILE A 106 -18.98 10.94 14.56
CA ILE A 106 -19.38 11.23 13.18
C ILE A 106 -19.71 9.92 12.46
N THR A 107 -20.88 9.87 11.83
CA THR A 107 -21.29 8.73 11.03
C THR A 107 -21.22 9.05 9.54
N VAL A 108 -20.64 8.12 8.76
CA VAL A 108 -20.59 8.15 7.30
C VAL A 108 -21.32 6.92 6.79
N PHE A 109 -22.38 7.11 6.01
CA PHE A 109 -23.27 6.04 5.54
C PHE A 109 -23.87 5.17 6.68
N GLY A 110 -24.09 5.75 7.86
CA GLY A 110 -24.64 5.02 9.00
C GLY A 110 -23.63 4.17 9.79
N ILE A 111 -22.34 4.29 9.46
CA ILE A 111 -21.23 3.61 10.15
C ILE A 111 -20.32 4.68 10.78
N PRO A 112 -19.73 4.45 11.96
CA PRO A 112 -18.77 5.39 12.54
C PRO A 112 -17.64 5.72 11.54
N ALA A 113 -17.32 7.00 11.39
CA ALA A 113 -16.32 7.45 10.41
C ALA A 113 -14.97 6.81 10.67
N LEU A 114 -14.62 6.53 11.92
CA LEU A 114 -13.39 5.81 12.28
C LEU A 114 -13.29 4.43 11.62
N VAL A 115 -14.39 3.67 11.61
CA VAL A 115 -14.43 2.34 10.95
C VAL A 115 -14.23 2.47 9.45
N VAL A 116 -14.89 3.44 8.82
CA VAL A 116 -14.74 3.68 7.37
C VAL A 116 -13.30 4.04 7.02
N VAL A 117 -12.68 4.93 7.78
CA VAL A 117 -11.26 5.32 7.61
C VAL A 117 -10.35 4.11 7.77
N CYS A 118 -10.53 3.30 8.81
CA CYS A 118 -9.73 2.09 9.04
C CYS A 118 -9.85 1.10 7.87
N LEU A 119 -11.06 0.86 7.36
CA LEU A 119 -11.27 -0.02 6.21
C LEU A 119 -10.59 0.51 4.92
N LEU A 120 -10.64 1.82 4.69
CA LEU A 120 -9.98 2.46 3.54
C LEU A 120 -8.46 2.38 3.65
N ILE A 121 -7.88 2.60 4.82
CA ILE A 121 -6.45 2.43 5.08
C ILE A 121 -6.05 0.95 4.89
N PHE A 122 -6.86 0.03 5.41
CA PHE A 122 -6.65 -1.40 5.26
C PHE A 122 -6.65 -1.84 3.79
N MET A 123 -7.49 -1.26 2.95
CA MET A 123 -7.51 -1.51 1.51
C MET A 123 -6.15 -1.22 0.85
N GLY A 124 -5.46 -0.14 1.26
CA GLY A 124 -4.10 0.16 0.81
C GLY A 124 -3.10 -0.93 1.24
N ALA A 125 -3.18 -1.38 2.49
CA ALA A 125 -2.34 -2.47 2.99
C ALA A 125 -2.59 -3.78 2.23
N VAL A 126 -3.85 -4.13 1.93
CA VAL A 126 -4.23 -5.31 1.13
C VAL A 126 -3.59 -5.27 -0.26
N GLY A 127 -3.57 -4.10 -0.91
CA GLY A 127 -2.95 -3.92 -2.22
C GLY A 127 -1.45 -4.20 -2.22
N LYS A 128 -0.70 -3.57 -1.34
CA LYS A 128 0.77 -3.72 -1.26
C LYS A 128 1.20 -5.06 -0.67
N SER A 129 0.48 -5.58 0.32
CA SER A 129 0.79 -6.87 0.95
C SER A 129 0.25 -8.07 0.16
N ALA A 130 -0.29 -7.85 -1.03
CA ALA A 130 -0.82 -8.91 -1.89
C ALA A 130 -1.81 -9.84 -1.16
N GLN A 131 -2.70 -9.25 -0.37
CA GLN A 131 -3.76 -9.99 0.29
C GLN A 131 -4.95 -10.22 -0.65
N PHE A 132 -5.77 -11.22 -0.34
CA PHE A 132 -7.00 -11.45 -1.10
C PHE A 132 -7.93 -10.20 -1.02
N PRO A 133 -8.52 -9.74 -2.12
CA PRO A 133 -8.47 -10.28 -3.49
C PRO A 133 -7.34 -9.71 -4.38
N LEU A 134 -6.49 -8.79 -3.88
CA LEU A 134 -5.46 -8.08 -4.67
C LEU A 134 -4.11 -8.81 -4.75
N HIS A 135 -4.07 -10.13 -4.56
CA HIS A 135 -2.85 -10.95 -4.54
C HIS A 135 -2.31 -11.34 -5.92
N VAL A 136 -3.10 -11.12 -6.98
CA VAL A 136 -2.85 -11.66 -8.33
C VAL A 136 -1.61 -11.11 -9.03
N TRP A 137 -1.03 -10.02 -8.54
CA TRP A 137 0.17 -9.41 -9.10
C TRP A 137 1.48 -10.07 -8.59
N LEU A 138 1.45 -10.61 -7.37
CA LEU A 138 2.64 -11.09 -6.67
C LEU A 138 3.39 -12.22 -7.42
N PRO A 139 2.72 -13.27 -7.94
CA PRO A 139 3.40 -14.32 -8.69
C PRO A 139 4.03 -13.84 -9.98
N ASP A 140 3.40 -12.89 -10.68
CA ASP A 140 3.91 -12.37 -11.94
C ASP A 140 5.07 -11.38 -11.72
N ALA A 141 5.17 -10.74 -10.55
CA ALA A 141 6.26 -9.83 -10.19
C ALA A 141 7.63 -10.53 -10.10
N MET A 142 7.68 -11.87 -10.06
CA MET A 142 8.91 -12.66 -10.16
C MET A 142 9.58 -12.57 -11.54
N ALA A 143 8.97 -11.91 -12.51
CA ALA A 143 9.57 -11.67 -13.84
C ALA A 143 10.79 -10.73 -13.79
N GLY A 144 10.91 -9.89 -12.76
CA GLY A 144 12.05 -9.00 -12.56
C GLY A 144 13.34 -9.75 -12.15
N PRO A 145 14.49 -9.04 -12.12
CA PRO A 145 15.76 -9.60 -11.65
C PRO A 145 15.65 -10.16 -10.22
N THR A 146 16.36 -11.26 -9.95
CA THR A 146 16.31 -11.95 -8.64
C THR A 146 16.55 -11.03 -7.42
N PRO A 147 17.57 -10.13 -7.42
CA PRO A 147 17.78 -9.22 -6.29
C PRO A 147 16.60 -8.27 -6.04
N VAL A 148 15.95 -7.85 -7.13
CA VAL A 148 14.77 -6.98 -7.09
C VAL A 148 13.56 -7.72 -6.53
N SER A 149 13.31 -8.93 -7.04
CA SER A 149 12.22 -9.78 -6.56
C SER A 149 12.38 -10.08 -5.07
N ALA A 150 13.58 -10.42 -4.60
CA ALA A 150 13.86 -10.64 -3.20
C ALA A 150 13.56 -9.39 -2.34
N MET A 151 13.95 -8.22 -2.80
CA MET A 151 13.71 -6.96 -2.09
C MET A 151 12.21 -6.62 -2.01
N ILE A 152 11.48 -6.74 -3.12
CA ILE A 152 10.05 -6.43 -3.18
C ILE A 152 9.24 -7.38 -2.30
N HIS A 153 9.50 -8.70 -2.40
CA HIS A 153 8.67 -9.72 -1.77
C HIS A 153 9.01 -9.94 -0.28
N ALA A 154 10.29 -10.01 0.07
CA ALA A 154 10.68 -10.41 1.41
C ALA A 154 10.82 -9.24 2.38
N ALA A 155 11.44 -8.13 1.95
CA ALA A 155 11.94 -7.14 2.89
C ALA A 155 11.16 -5.83 2.94
N THR A 156 10.43 -5.43 1.88
CA THR A 156 9.99 -4.03 1.81
C THR A 156 8.55 -3.82 1.36
N MET A 157 8.18 -4.08 0.11
CA MET A 157 6.87 -3.65 -0.41
C MET A 157 5.72 -4.39 0.26
N VAL A 158 5.82 -5.70 0.41
CA VAL A 158 4.82 -6.53 1.10
C VAL A 158 4.77 -6.20 2.59
N ALA A 159 5.93 -5.99 3.20
CA ALA A 159 6.04 -5.61 4.61
C ALA A 159 5.53 -4.18 4.89
N ALA A 160 5.56 -3.28 3.91
CA ALA A 160 5.06 -1.91 4.07
C ALA A 160 3.57 -1.86 4.46
N GLY A 161 2.74 -2.74 3.90
CA GLY A 161 1.33 -2.84 4.28
C GLY A 161 1.16 -3.29 5.73
N VAL A 162 1.95 -4.26 6.18
CA VAL A 162 1.95 -4.72 7.59
C VAL A 162 2.41 -3.60 8.51
N PHE A 163 3.47 -2.88 8.15
CA PHE A 163 3.96 -1.72 8.91
C PHE A 163 2.91 -0.61 9.00
N LEU A 164 2.19 -0.33 7.91
CA LEU A 164 1.11 0.66 7.91
C LEU A 164 0.04 0.30 8.95
N ILE A 165 -0.41 -0.95 8.97
CA ILE A 165 -1.41 -1.43 9.94
C ILE A 165 -0.87 -1.37 11.36
N ALA A 166 0.38 -1.80 11.58
CA ALA A 166 1.02 -1.71 12.90
C ALA A 166 1.10 -0.27 13.40
N ARG A 167 1.41 0.68 12.51
CA ARG A 167 1.50 2.10 12.84
C ARG A 167 0.13 2.73 13.09
N THR A 168 -0.91 2.29 12.39
CA THR A 168 -2.29 2.77 12.57
C THR A 168 -3.07 1.95 13.60
N TYR A 169 -2.42 1.00 14.28
CA TYR A 169 -3.06 0.10 15.25
C TYR A 169 -3.95 0.81 16.29
N PRO A 170 -3.55 1.97 16.88
CA PRO A 170 -4.41 2.67 17.82
C PRO A 170 -5.80 3.06 17.26
N LEU A 171 -5.85 3.40 15.95
CA LEU A 171 -7.12 3.70 15.28
C LEU A 171 -7.96 2.44 15.08
N PHE A 172 -7.32 1.31 14.73
CA PHE A 172 -8.01 0.03 14.57
C PHE A 172 -8.54 -0.52 15.90
N ALA A 173 -7.76 -0.42 16.98
CA ALA A 173 -8.19 -0.81 18.32
C ALA A 173 -9.41 -0.01 18.77
N ALA A 174 -9.39 1.31 18.58
CA ALA A 174 -10.52 2.18 18.90
C ALA A 174 -11.76 1.87 18.02
N ALA A 175 -11.57 1.52 16.75
CA ALA A 175 -12.65 1.11 15.85
C ALA A 175 -13.28 -0.23 16.26
N GLY A 176 -12.48 -1.14 16.84
CA GLY A 176 -12.94 -2.45 17.36
C GLY A 176 -13.62 -2.41 18.72
N GLY A 177 -13.70 -1.25 19.37
CA GLY A 177 -14.33 -1.10 20.70
C GLY A 177 -13.42 -1.46 21.88
N GLU A 178 -12.14 -1.74 21.68
CA GLU A 178 -11.17 -2.07 22.74
C GLU A 178 -10.66 -0.82 23.52
N GLY A 179 -11.14 0.37 23.15
CA GLY A 179 -10.70 1.66 23.71
C GLY A 179 -11.42 2.13 24.99
N HIS A 180 -12.27 1.30 25.60
CA HIS A 180 -13.04 1.67 26.78
C HIS A 180 -12.70 0.74 27.96
N SER A 181 -11.49 0.84 28.45
CA SER A 181 -11.13 0.32 29.79
C SER A 181 -10.15 1.25 30.48
#